data_7ed1357a8ae3898bc52ce0e0223940d5
#
_entry.id   7ed1357a8ae3898bc52ce0e0223940d5
#
_cell.length_a   1.000
_cell.length_b   1.000
_cell.length_c   1.000
_cell.angle_alpha   90.00
_cell.angle_beta   90.00
_cell.angle_gamma   90.00
#
_symmetry.space_group_name_H-M   'P 1'
#
loop_
_entity.id
_entity.type
_entity.pdbx_description
1 polymer ?
#
loop_
_entity_poly.entity_id
_entity_poly.type
_entity_poly.pdbx_seq_one_letter_code
_entity_poly.pdbx_strand_id
1 'polypeptide(L)'
;NPYYIDVTDNWTFLEDGNRFLMTSEQDGYNHIYLYLMDGTLVKQLTNGDWEVTNVYGFDGKEVYFQAAKNSSIERQIYAVNLKGEMRTLINKVGTNNARFSSNFKYLININSSVEQPHQYVLFDNKGKQVRVLEDNKEFAERMKEYNLGKKEFITITDPAFTLPDGTQIEMETWRILPPDFDPNKQYPVLIYVYGGPGHQTVNNAW
;
A
#
# COMPACT_ATOMS: atom_id res chain seq x y z
N ASN A 1 -5.60 -15.00 -22.77
CA ASN A 1 -4.53 -14.25 -22.12
C ASN A 1 -3.43 -15.23 -21.69
N PRO A 2 -2.16 -15.05 -22.10
CA PRO A 2 -1.06 -15.92 -21.69
C PRO A 2 -0.59 -15.68 -20.23
N TYR A 3 -1.13 -14.68 -19.55
CA TYR A 3 -0.75 -14.28 -18.20
C TYR A 3 -1.85 -14.62 -17.20
N TYR A 4 -1.46 -14.86 -15.95
CA TYR A 4 -2.38 -14.98 -14.84
C TYR A 4 -3.05 -13.61 -14.61
N ILE A 5 -4.37 -13.63 -14.41
CA ILE A 5 -5.15 -12.42 -14.07
C ILE A 5 -6.06 -12.78 -12.92
N ASP A 6 -5.99 -12.01 -11.84
CA ASP A 6 -6.97 -12.10 -10.78
C ASP A 6 -8.32 -11.54 -11.24
N VAL A 7 -9.37 -12.26 -10.92
CA VAL A 7 -10.73 -11.75 -11.10
C VAL A 7 -11.01 -10.79 -9.96
N THR A 8 -11.25 -9.52 -10.30
CA THR A 8 -11.58 -8.49 -9.32
C THR A 8 -13.05 -8.08 -9.43
N ASP A 9 -13.67 -7.74 -8.30
CA ASP A 9 -14.99 -7.13 -8.17
C ASP A 9 -14.90 -5.63 -7.82
N ASN A 10 -13.74 -5.02 -7.97
CA ASN A 10 -13.47 -3.59 -7.71
C ASN A 10 -14.14 -2.68 -8.75
N TRP A 11 -15.47 -2.74 -8.84
CA TRP A 11 -16.28 -1.94 -9.74
C TRP A 11 -16.99 -0.84 -8.96
N THR A 12 -16.96 0.39 -9.47
CA THR A 12 -17.73 1.51 -8.94
C THR A 12 -18.50 2.16 -10.07
N PHE A 13 -19.83 1.93 -10.11
CA PHE A 13 -20.71 2.59 -11.07
C PHE A 13 -20.93 4.04 -10.67
N LEU A 14 -20.82 4.95 -11.63
CA LEU A 14 -21.05 6.37 -11.39
C LEU A 14 -22.55 6.67 -11.44
N GLU A 15 -22.98 7.73 -10.70
CA GLU A 15 -24.38 8.13 -10.58
C GLU A 15 -25.02 8.56 -11.93
N ASP A 16 -24.18 8.87 -12.93
CA ASP A 16 -24.65 9.20 -14.29
C ASP A 16 -25.22 8.00 -15.06
N GLY A 17 -25.09 6.79 -14.51
CA GLY A 17 -25.61 5.55 -15.11
C GLY A 17 -24.94 5.13 -16.42
N ASN A 18 -23.88 5.84 -16.85
CA ASN A 18 -23.22 5.62 -18.14
C ASN A 18 -21.74 5.23 -18.02
N ARG A 19 -21.15 5.38 -16.83
CA ARG A 19 -19.71 5.14 -16.60
C ARG A 19 -19.48 4.31 -15.35
N PHE A 20 -18.34 3.63 -15.34
CA PHE A 20 -17.86 2.93 -14.16
C PHE A 20 -16.35 3.05 -14.03
N LEU A 21 -15.87 2.89 -12.81
CA LEU A 21 -14.46 2.76 -12.45
C LEU A 21 -14.15 1.30 -12.19
N MET A 22 -12.96 0.87 -12.59
CA MET A 22 -12.40 -0.43 -12.19
C MET A 22 -10.88 -0.35 -12.08
N THR A 23 -10.28 -1.30 -11.39
CA THR A 23 -8.83 -1.48 -11.40
C THR A 23 -8.43 -2.55 -12.41
N SER A 24 -7.25 -2.39 -13.02
CA SER A 24 -6.70 -3.34 -14.00
C SER A 24 -5.18 -3.26 -14.04
N GLU A 25 -4.54 -4.40 -14.27
CA GLU A 25 -3.09 -4.55 -14.48
C GLU A 25 -2.70 -4.54 -15.98
N GLN A 26 -3.55 -3.98 -16.85
CA GLN A 26 -3.37 -4.08 -18.30
C GLN A 26 -2.13 -3.38 -18.84
N ASP A 27 -1.52 -2.48 -18.09
CA ASP A 27 -0.26 -1.77 -18.41
C ASP A 27 0.95 -2.27 -17.60
N GLY A 28 0.78 -3.37 -16.83
CA GLY A 28 1.84 -4.00 -16.04
C GLY A 28 1.73 -3.77 -14.53
N TYR A 29 0.99 -2.74 -14.10
CA TYR A 29 0.70 -2.43 -12.71
C TYR A 29 -0.79 -2.24 -12.48
N ASN A 30 -1.26 -2.46 -11.25
CA ASN A 30 -2.68 -2.27 -10.94
C ASN A 30 -3.00 -0.77 -10.84
N HIS A 31 -3.83 -0.28 -11.78
CA HIS A 31 -4.24 1.12 -11.88
C HIS A 31 -5.75 1.30 -11.99
N ILE A 32 -6.23 2.53 -11.74
CA ILE A 32 -7.65 2.90 -11.82
C ILE A 32 -7.97 3.40 -13.23
N TYR A 33 -9.01 2.84 -13.81
CA TYR A 33 -9.51 3.16 -15.15
C TYR A 33 -10.97 3.59 -15.10
N LEU A 34 -11.35 4.50 -15.99
CA LEU A 34 -12.72 4.94 -16.23
C LEU A 34 -13.20 4.40 -17.57
N TYR A 35 -14.34 3.73 -17.55
CA TYR A 35 -14.98 3.12 -18.73
C TYR A 35 -16.40 3.63 -18.91
N LEU A 36 -16.89 3.56 -20.17
CA LEU A 36 -18.32 3.59 -20.46
C LEU A 36 -18.96 2.22 -20.18
N MET A 37 -20.28 2.19 -20.02
CA MET A 37 -21.03 0.94 -19.78
C MET A 37 -20.94 -0.08 -20.92
N ASP A 38 -20.55 0.34 -22.12
CA ASP A 38 -20.29 -0.55 -23.27
C ASP A 38 -18.87 -1.16 -23.26
N GLY A 39 -18.06 -0.84 -22.26
CA GLY A 39 -16.67 -1.30 -22.12
C GLY A 39 -15.63 -0.41 -22.83
N THR A 40 -16.04 0.71 -23.42
CA THR A 40 -15.10 1.65 -24.04
C THR A 40 -14.27 2.34 -22.96
N LEU A 41 -12.93 2.27 -23.07
CA LEU A 41 -12.02 2.99 -22.19
C LEU A 41 -12.14 4.50 -22.42
N VAL A 42 -12.53 5.22 -21.37
CA VAL A 42 -12.56 6.69 -21.37
C VAL A 42 -11.20 7.25 -21.00
N LYS A 43 -10.62 6.73 -19.89
CA LYS A 43 -9.34 7.22 -19.39
C LYS A 43 -8.71 6.28 -18.36
N GLN A 44 -7.39 6.16 -18.40
CA GLN A 44 -6.58 5.69 -17.28
C GLN A 44 -6.37 6.86 -16.30
N LEU A 45 -6.82 6.73 -15.06
CA LEU A 45 -6.77 7.81 -14.06
C LEU A 45 -5.46 7.84 -13.29
N THR A 46 -4.82 6.67 -13.09
CA THR A 46 -3.52 6.54 -12.41
C THR A 46 -2.56 5.77 -13.31
N ASN A 47 -1.27 6.11 -13.26
CA ASN A 47 -0.23 5.45 -14.06
C ASN A 47 1.14 5.54 -13.38
N GLY A 48 2.10 4.72 -13.85
CA GLY A 48 3.48 4.69 -13.37
C GLY A 48 3.89 3.32 -12.85
N ASP A 49 5.16 3.17 -12.45
CA ASP A 49 5.75 1.90 -11.99
C ASP A 49 5.42 1.65 -10.49
N TRP A 50 4.14 1.60 -10.18
CA TRP A 50 3.63 1.41 -8.83
C TRP A 50 2.17 0.94 -8.87
N GLU A 51 1.66 0.38 -7.79
CA GLU A 51 0.34 -0.22 -7.74
C GLU A 51 -0.65 0.53 -6.85
N VAL A 52 -1.89 0.61 -7.30
CA VAL A 52 -3.06 0.84 -6.46
C VAL A 52 -3.34 -0.46 -5.69
N THR A 53 -3.25 -0.39 -4.37
CA THR A 53 -3.41 -1.57 -3.50
C THR A 53 -4.81 -1.68 -2.89
N ASN A 54 -5.57 -0.59 -2.87
CA ASN A 54 -6.97 -0.59 -2.44
C ASN A 54 -7.71 0.64 -2.98
N VAL A 55 -8.99 0.49 -3.33
CA VAL A 55 -9.88 1.59 -3.69
C VAL A 55 -10.94 1.72 -2.59
N TYR A 56 -11.02 2.89 -1.96
CA TYR A 56 -11.97 3.15 -0.87
C TYR A 56 -13.35 3.62 -1.36
N GLY A 57 -13.42 4.24 -2.55
CA GLY A 57 -14.64 4.68 -3.20
C GLY A 57 -14.51 6.01 -3.91
N PHE A 58 -15.66 6.51 -4.39
CA PHE A 58 -15.80 7.74 -5.17
C PHE A 58 -16.85 8.66 -4.53
N ASP A 59 -16.54 9.94 -4.34
CA ASP A 59 -17.43 10.92 -3.69
C ASP A 59 -18.25 11.78 -4.69
N GLY A 60 -18.25 11.39 -5.97
CA GLY A 60 -18.84 12.16 -7.06
C GLY A 60 -17.83 13.10 -7.76
N LYS A 61 -16.64 13.28 -7.21
CA LYS A 61 -15.57 14.16 -7.75
C LYS A 61 -14.21 13.48 -7.82
N GLU A 62 -13.81 12.78 -6.75
CA GLU A 62 -12.52 12.13 -6.60
C GLU A 62 -12.69 10.66 -6.18
N VAL A 63 -11.80 9.81 -6.68
CA VAL A 63 -11.62 8.44 -6.22
C VAL A 63 -10.55 8.45 -5.14
N TYR A 64 -10.85 7.88 -3.98
CA TYR A 64 -9.92 7.73 -2.86
C TYR A 64 -9.33 6.33 -2.88
N PHE A 65 -8.00 6.24 -2.77
CA PHE A 65 -7.31 4.97 -2.89
C PHE A 65 -6.01 4.92 -2.09
N GLN A 66 -5.52 3.70 -1.87
CA GLN A 66 -4.21 3.41 -1.30
C GLN A 66 -3.27 2.97 -2.42
N ALA A 67 -2.00 3.32 -2.33
CA ALA A 67 -1.00 2.89 -3.30
C ALA A 67 0.40 2.72 -2.69
N ALA A 68 1.21 1.89 -3.37
CA ALA A 68 2.62 1.67 -3.11
C ALA A 68 3.50 2.61 -3.95
N LYS A 69 3.12 3.89 -4.07
CA LYS A 69 3.73 4.83 -5.01
C LYS A 69 5.12 5.32 -4.57
N ASN A 70 5.32 5.53 -3.28
CA ASN A 70 6.58 6.08 -2.76
C ASN A 70 7.62 4.98 -2.45
N SER A 71 7.14 3.78 -2.13
CA SER A 71 7.96 2.63 -1.82
C SER A 71 7.14 1.35 -1.98
N SER A 72 7.77 0.28 -2.44
CA SER A 72 7.16 -1.05 -2.57
C SER A 72 6.65 -1.59 -1.24
N ILE A 73 7.31 -1.27 -0.13
CA ILE A 73 6.99 -1.76 1.22
C ILE A 73 6.11 -0.81 2.05
N GLU A 74 5.73 0.35 1.51
CA GLU A 74 4.89 1.33 2.20
C GLU A 74 3.56 1.56 1.48
N ARG A 75 2.60 2.12 2.20
CA ARG A 75 1.27 2.45 1.66
C ARG A 75 0.88 3.86 2.09
N GLN A 76 0.54 4.70 1.12
CA GLN A 76 0.00 6.04 1.35
C GLN A 76 -1.41 6.16 0.76
N ILE A 77 -2.13 7.20 1.19
CA ILE A 77 -3.49 7.47 0.74
C ILE A 77 -3.50 8.65 -0.22
N TYR A 78 -4.19 8.46 -1.34
CA TYR A 78 -4.30 9.43 -2.43
C TYR A 78 -5.75 9.67 -2.81
N ALA A 79 -5.96 10.72 -3.57
CA ALA A 79 -7.19 10.98 -4.31
C ALA A 79 -6.86 11.34 -5.75
N VAL A 80 -7.71 10.94 -6.70
CA VAL A 80 -7.60 11.29 -8.11
C VAL A 80 -8.98 11.67 -8.66
N ASN A 81 -9.06 12.76 -9.43
CA ASN A 81 -10.30 13.13 -10.08
C ASN A 81 -10.47 12.43 -11.44
N LEU A 82 -11.66 12.56 -12.06
CA LEU A 82 -11.94 11.93 -13.36
C LEU A 82 -11.12 12.50 -14.55
N LYS A 83 -10.34 13.57 -14.31
CA LYS A 83 -9.38 14.09 -15.28
C LYS A 83 -7.98 13.47 -15.12
N GLY A 84 -7.75 12.64 -14.08
CA GLY A 84 -6.45 12.05 -13.77
C GLY A 84 -5.54 12.98 -12.95
N GLU A 85 -6.06 14.07 -12.41
CA GLU A 85 -5.30 14.95 -11.51
C GLU A 85 -5.28 14.33 -10.12
N MET A 86 -4.10 13.87 -9.70
CA MET A 86 -3.88 13.15 -8.45
C MET A 86 -3.30 14.07 -7.38
N ARG A 87 -3.71 13.84 -6.13
CA ARG A 87 -3.12 14.49 -4.95
C ARG A 87 -2.87 13.48 -3.83
N THR A 88 -1.86 13.74 -3.01
CA THR A 88 -1.61 12.98 -1.79
C THR A 88 -2.56 13.45 -0.70
N LEU A 89 -3.23 12.52 -0.05
CA LEU A 89 -4.12 12.79 1.08
C LEU A 89 -3.40 12.54 2.41
N ILE A 90 -2.78 11.38 2.57
CA ILE A 90 -1.97 11.02 3.74
C ILE A 90 -0.61 10.50 3.26
N ASN A 91 0.47 11.12 3.75
CA ASN A 91 1.86 10.76 3.44
C ASN A 91 2.66 10.54 4.73
N LYS A 92 2.25 9.58 5.54
CA LYS A 92 3.02 9.15 6.71
C LYS A 92 3.88 7.94 6.35
N VAL A 93 5.07 7.86 6.92
CA VAL A 93 5.96 6.70 6.82
C VAL A 93 5.24 5.43 7.28
N GLY A 94 5.53 4.32 6.63
CA GLY A 94 4.94 3.02 6.91
C GLY A 94 3.65 2.75 6.14
N THR A 95 2.82 1.89 6.70
CA THR A 95 1.55 1.50 6.10
C THR A 95 0.41 2.35 6.63
N ASN A 96 -0.29 3.01 5.71
CA ASN A 96 -1.47 3.81 5.99
C ASN A 96 -2.70 3.13 5.40
N ASN A 97 -3.70 2.88 6.24
CA ASN A 97 -5.03 2.43 5.85
C ASN A 97 -6.06 3.50 6.19
N ALA A 98 -7.17 3.53 5.47
CA ALA A 98 -8.21 4.51 5.71
C ALA A 98 -9.60 3.88 5.85
N ARG A 99 -10.40 4.45 6.76
CA ARG A 99 -11.84 4.21 6.83
C ARG A 99 -12.55 5.53 6.64
N PHE A 100 -13.22 5.68 5.52
CA PHE A 100 -13.96 6.90 5.18
C PHE A 100 -15.36 6.90 5.82
N SER A 101 -15.84 8.11 6.13
CA SER A 101 -17.27 8.33 6.38
C SER A 101 -18.08 8.11 5.09
N SER A 102 -19.36 7.76 5.18
CA SER A 102 -20.22 7.48 4.03
C SER A 102 -20.29 8.62 3.00
N ASN A 103 -20.08 9.85 3.43
CA ASN A 103 -20.06 11.03 2.58
C ASN A 103 -18.66 11.51 2.20
N PHE A 104 -17.63 10.72 2.47
CA PHE A 104 -16.21 11.01 2.21
C PHE A 104 -15.67 12.35 2.76
N LYS A 105 -16.35 12.97 3.73
CA LYS A 105 -15.89 14.23 4.35
C LYS A 105 -14.77 14.03 5.36
N TYR A 106 -14.72 12.85 5.97
CA TYR A 106 -13.73 12.48 6.97
C TYR A 106 -13.20 11.08 6.73
N LEU A 107 -12.00 10.83 7.22
CA LEU A 107 -11.42 9.49 7.28
C LEU A 107 -10.69 9.27 8.60
N ILE A 108 -10.72 8.05 9.08
CA ILE A 108 -9.81 7.59 10.13
C ILE A 108 -8.63 6.93 9.41
N ASN A 109 -7.44 7.54 9.53
CA ASN A 109 -6.21 6.91 9.09
C ASN A 109 -5.69 5.98 10.18
N ILE A 110 -5.37 4.75 9.79
CA ILE A 110 -4.73 3.74 10.64
C ILE A 110 -3.31 3.58 10.09
N ASN A 111 -2.34 4.12 10.81
CA ASN A 111 -0.95 4.14 10.41
C ASN A 111 -0.09 3.32 11.37
N SER A 112 0.85 2.55 10.84
CA SER A 112 1.90 1.91 11.61
C SER A 112 3.19 1.78 10.79
N SER A 113 4.30 1.53 11.46
CA SER A 113 5.57 1.14 10.86
C SER A 113 6.23 0.08 11.74
N VAL A 114 7.35 -0.49 11.31
CA VAL A 114 8.10 -1.45 12.14
C VAL A 114 8.57 -0.87 13.47
N GLU A 115 8.68 0.45 13.58
CA GLU A 115 9.11 1.15 14.80
C GLU A 115 7.95 1.78 15.57
N GLN A 116 6.74 1.82 14.98
CA GLN A 116 5.60 2.53 15.55
C GLN A 116 4.34 1.67 15.53
N PRO A 117 3.75 1.38 16.70
CA PRO A 117 2.45 0.74 16.81
C PRO A 117 1.37 1.51 16.08
N HIS A 118 0.24 0.85 15.83
CA HIS A 118 -0.89 1.45 15.14
C HIS A 118 -1.35 2.75 15.82
N GLN A 119 -1.43 3.81 15.03
CA GLN A 119 -2.05 5.07 15.41
C GLN A 119 -3.36 5.26 14.64
N TYR A 120 -4.35 5.81 15.32
CA TYR A 120 -5.68 6.09 14.76
C TYR A 120 -5.88 7.60 14.80
N VAL A 121 -5.97 8.22 13.64
CA VAL A 121 -6.06 9.68 13.52
C VAL A 121 -7.21 10.06 12.60
N LEU A 122 -8.06 10.97 13.04
CA LEU A 122 -9.13 11.54 12.24
C LEU A 122 -8.59 12.68 11.38
N PHE A 123 -8.86 12.62 10.08
CA PHE A 123 -8.56 13.64 9.10
C PHE A 123 -9.83 14.10 8.37
N ASP A 124 -9.81 15.30 7.83
CA ASP A 124 -10.75 15.70 6.80
C ASP A 124 -10.31 15.15 5.42
N ASN A 125 -11.16 15.24 4.42
CA ASN A 125 -10.87 14.77 3.06
C ASN A 125 -9.88 15.67 2.27
N LYS A 126 -9.35 16.72 2.90
CA LYS A 126 -8.25 17.53 2.38
C LYS A 126 -6.89 17.10 2.94
N GLY A 127 -6.89 16.10 3.84
CA GLY A 127 -5.69 15.62 4.51
C GLY A 127 -5.28 16.44 5.74
N LYS A 128 -6.15 17.34 6.22
CA LYS A 128 -5.90 18.08 7.46
C LYS A 128 -6.25 17.22 8.66
N GLN A 129 -5.32 17.06 9.58
CA GLN A 129 -5.57 16.36 10.84
C GLN A 129 -6.60 17.12 11.68
N VAL A 130 -7.64 16.41 12.11
CA VAL A 130 -8.69 16.94 12.98
C VAL A 130 -8.36 16.59 14.43
N ARG A 131 -8.06 15.30 14.70
CA ARG A 131 -7.83 14.83 16.06
C ARG A 131 -7.12 13.47 16.05
N VAL A 132 -6.23 13.25 17.02
CA VAL A 132 -5.73 11.91 17.36
C VAL A 132 -6.81 11.18 18.15
N LEU A 133 -7.13 9.96 17.75
CA LEU A 133 -8.09 9.09 18.44
C LEU A 133 -7.35 8.16 19.41
N GLU A 134 -6.24 7.57 18.93
CA GLU A 134 -5.37 6.71 19.70
C GLU A 134 -3.95 6.79 19.13
N ASP A 135 -2.95 7.05 19.94
CA ASP A 135 -1.54 7.12 19.52
C ASP A 135 -0.67 5.96 20.03
N ASN A 136 -1.22 5.12 20.92
CA ASN A 136 -0.55 3.95 21.49
C ASN A 136 0.83 4.26 22.14
N LYS A 137 1.04 5.49 22.60
CA LYS A 137 2.32 5.88 23.23
C LYS A 137 2.67 5.05 24.46
N GLU A 138 1.70 4.82 25.34
CA GLU A 138 1.91 4.02 26.55
C GLU A 138 2.31 2.59 26.19
N PHE A 139 1.69 2.01 25.18
CA PHE A 139 2.07 0.70 24.68
C PHE A 139 3.50 0.71 24.09
N ALA A 140 3.84 1.72 23.29
CA ALA A 140 5.17 1.87 22.71
C ALA A 140 6.26 2.01 23.80
N GLU A 141 5.99 2.75 24.88
CA GLU A 141 6.92 2.87 26.02
C GLU A 141 7.08 1.53 26.74
N ARG A 142 6.00 0.80 26.99
CA ARG A 142 6.07 -0.54 27.60
C ARG A 142 6.86 -1.55 26.76
N MET A 143 6.78 -1.46 25.44
CA MET A 143 7.55 -2.34 24.54
C MET A 143 9.06 -2.15 24.69
N LYS A 144 9.53 -0.97 25.13
CA LYS A 144 10.96 -0.69 25.37
C LYS A 144 11.52 -1.43 26.61
N GLU A 145 10.64 -1.92 27.48
CA GLU A 145 11.04 -2.75 28.64
C GLU A 145 11.48 -4.15 28.22
N TYR A 146 11.17 -4.56 27.00
CA TYR A 146 11.51 -5.85 26.44
C TYR A 146 12.74 -5.75 25.53
N ASN A 147 13.66 -6.69 25.70
CA ASN A 147 14.83 -6.79 24.82
C ASN A 147 14.47 -7.54 23.54
N LEU A 148 13.84 -6.85 22.61
CA LEU A 148 13.38 -7.40 21.33
C LEU A 148 14.42 -7.17 20.23
N GLY A 149 14.56 -8.15 19.33
CA GLY A 149 15.31 -7.98 18.10
C GLY A 149 14.63 -6.92 17.20
N LYS A 150 15.44 -6.09 16.56
CA LYS A 150 14.93 -5.08 15.61
C LYS A 150 14.61 -5.72 14.27
N LYS A 151 13.48 -5.35 13.70
CA LYS A 151 13.14 -5.66 12.31
C LYS A 151 13.83 -4.65 11.39
N GLU A 152 14.65 -5.13 10.48
CA GLU A 152 15.42 -4.33 9.53
C GLU A 152 15.01 -4.71 8.11
N PHE A 153 14.86 -3.72 7.23
CA PHE A 153 14.67 -3.95 5.80
C PHE A 153 16.01 -4.00 5.09
N ILE A 154 16.15 -4.97 4.21
CA ILE A 154 17.32 -5.16 3.36
C ILE A 154 16.86 -5.53 1.96
N THR A 155 17.62 -5.16 0.95
CA THR A 155 17.41 -5.59 -0.43
C THR A 155 18.37 -6.75 -0.73
N ILE A 156 17.83 -7.83 -1.26
CA ILE A 156 18.62 -8.98 -1.71
C ILE A 156 18.61 -9.01 -3.23
N THR A 157 19.80 -9.11 -3.81
CA THR A 157 19.99 -9.35 -5.24
C THR A 157 20.67 -10.69 -5.43
N ASP A 158 20.18 -11.50 -6.37
CA ASP A 158 20.80 -12.78 -6.74
C ASP A 158 21.04 -12.78 -8.26
N PRO A 159 22.28 -12.98 -8.74
CA PRO A 159 22.60 -13.06 -10.18
C PRO A 159 21.80 -14.12 -10.95
N ALA A 160 21.27 -15.14 -10.25
CA ALA A 160 20.39 -16.15 -10.85
C ALA A 160 19.00 -15.60 -11.23
N PHE A 161 18.59 -14.48 -10.63
CA PHE A 161 17.29 -13.85 -10.88
C PHE A 161 17.49 -12.55 -11.69
N THR A 162 17.57 -12.72 -13.00
CA THR A 162 17.65 -11.62 -13.98
C THR A 162 16.47 -11.67 -14.92
N LEU A 163 15.94 -10.50 -15.29
CA LEU A 163 14.94 -10.38 -16.35
C LEU A 163 15.58 -10.69 -17.73
N PRO A 164 14.76 -10.99 -18.76
CA PRO A 164 15.26 -11.28 -20.11
C PRO A 164 16.11 -10.15 -20.73
N ASP A 165 15.95 -8.92 -20.29
CA ASP A 165 16.71 -7.76 -20.70
C ASP A 165 18.06 -7.59 -19.94
N GLY A 166 18.36 -8.50 -19.00
CA GLY A 166 19.56 -8.47 -18.18
C GLY A 166 19.41 -7.66 -16.88
N THR A 167 18.25 -7.08 -16.61
CA THR A 167 17.98 -6.36 -15.35
C THR A 167 17.98 -7.34 -14.19
N GLN A 168 18.77 -7.06 -13.16
CA GLN A 168 18.81 -7.86 -11.94
C GLN A 168 17.57 -7.56 -11.08
N ILE A 169 16.92 -8.62 -10.62
CA ILE A 169 15.74 -8.48 -9.72
C ILE A 169 16.22 -8.15 -8.31
N GLU A 170 15.72 -7.08 -7.76
CA GLU A 170 15.87 -6.68 -6.37
C GLU A 170 14.68 -7.18 -5.55
N MET A 171 14.97 -7.92 -4.47
CA MET A 171 13.94 -8.48 -3.59
C MET A 171 13.95 -7.76 -2.25
N GLU A 172 12.87 -7.08 -1.93
CA GLU A 172 12.65 -6.52 -0.61
C GLU A 172 12.55 -7.65 0.43
N THR A 173 13.32 -7.53 1.49
CA THR A 173 13.40 -8.54 2.55
C THR A 173 13.43 -7.84 3.90
N TRP A 174 12.90 -8.46 4.93
CA TRP A 174 13.15 -8.04 6.32
C TRP A 174 13.85 -9.15 7.08
N ARG A 175 14.66 -8.76 8.07
CA ARG A 175 15.28 -9.68 9.02
C ARG A 175 15.08 -9.20 10.44
N ILE A 176 15.08 -10.14 11.37
CA ILE A 176 15.15 -9.88 12.81
C ILE A 176 16.35 -10.67 13.33
N LEU A 177 17.32 -9.98 13.89
CA LEU A 177 18.46 -10.57 14.55
C LEU A 177 18.18 -10.68 16.05
N PRO A 178 18.77 -11.66 16.77
CA PRO A 178 18.73 -11.69 18.23
C PRO A 178 19.20 -10.36 18.82
N PRO A 179 18.67 -9.90 19.95
CA PRO A 179 19.07 -8.63 20.56
C PRO A 179 20.56 -8.55 20.94
N ASP A 180 21.15 -9.70 21.21
CA ASP A 180 22.56 -9.91 21.55
C ASP A 180 23.35 -10.54 20.40
N PHE A 181 22.98 -10.23 19.16
CA PHE A 181 23.60 -10.79 17.96
C PHE A 181 25.11 -10.53 17.92
N ASP A 182 25.88 -11.63 17.78
CA ASP A 182 27.34 -11.60 17.60
C ASP A 182 27.68 -12.16 16.21
N PRO A 183 28.25 -11.37 15.30
CA PRO A 183 28.56 -11.80 13.94
C PRO A 183 29.61 -12.94 13.87
N ASN A 184 30.32 -13.23 14.97
CA ASN A 184 31.29 -14.33 15.05
C ASN A 184 30.66 -15.64 15.49
N LYS A 185 29.37 -15.69 15.78
CA LYS A 185 28.63 -16.88 16.16
C LYS A 185 27.73 -17.38 15.03
N GLN A 186 27.41 -18.66 15.08
CA GLN A 186 26.44 -19.27 14.20
C GLN A 186 25.09 -19.32 14.89
N TYR A 187 24.04 -19.02 14.14
CA TYR A 187 22.66 -19.02 14.61
C TYR A 187 21.78 -19.90 13.69
N PRO A 188 20.76 -20.57 14.21
CA PRO A 188 19.74 -21.16 13.38
C PRO A 188 18.97 -20.04 12.65
N VAL A 189 18.62 -20.30 11.39
CA VAL A 189 17.88 -19.34 10.55
C VAL A 189 16.49 -19.89 10.26
N LEU A 190 15.46 -19.09 10.51
CA LEU A 190 14.10 -19.33 10.05
C LEU A 190 13.82 -18.44 8.84
N ILE A 191 13.49 -19.04 7.72
CA ILE A 191 13.07 -18.33 6.51
C ILE A 191 11.57 -18.46 6.36
N TYR A 192 10.89 -17.32 6.24
CA TYR A 192 9.47 -17.24 5.89
C TYR A 192 9.31 -16.56 4.54
N VAL A 193 8.70 -17.25 3.60
CA VAL A 193 8.48 -16.77 2.23
C VAL A 193 7.11 -17.23 1.74
N TYR A 194 6.46 -16.36 0.96
CA TYR A 194 5.30 -16.72 0.18
C TYR A 194 5.57 -16.31 -1.28
N GLY A 195 5.54 -17.28 -2.19
CA GLY A 195 5.93 -17.08 -3.61
C GLY A 195 4.75 -17.07 -4.59
N GLY A 196 3.52 -16.91 -4.12
CA GLY A 196 2.34 -16.80 -4.99
C GLY A 196 2.13 -15.37 -5.50
N PRO A 197 1.50 -15.18 -6.68
CA PRO A 197 1.19 -13.86 -7.23
C PRO A 197 0.19 -13.12 -6.35
N GLY A 198 0.18 -11.78 -6.43
CA GLY A 198 -0.78 -10.92 -5.75
C GLY A 198 -0.63 -10.86 -4.23
N HIS A 199 0.47 -11.38 -3.65
CA HIS A 199 0.70 -11.37 -2.21
C HIS A 199 2.06 -10.77 -1.86
N GLN A 200 2.08 -9.89 -0.85
CA GLN A 200 3.29 -9.27 -0.34
C GLN A 200 3.41 -9.46 1.17
N THR A 201 4.52 -10.07 1.61
CA THR A 201 4.82 -10.31 3.04
C THR A 201 5.76 -9.27 3.64
N VAL A 202 6.46 -8.51 2.80
CA VAL A 202 7.43 -7.49 3.22
C VAL A 202 6.77 -6.12 3.20
N ASN A 203 6.33 -5.66 4.37
CA ASN A 203 5.67 -4.37 4.53
C ASN A 203 6.26 -3.62 5.73
N ASN A 204 6.40 -2.29 5.58
CA ASN A 204 6.70 -1.39 6.69
C ASN A 204 5.43 -1.18 7.53
N ALA A 205 5.15 -2.13 8.39
CA ALA A 205 4.00 -2.17 9.29
C ALA A 205 4.38 -2.83 10.61
N TRP A 206 3.63 -2.49 11.65
CA TRP A 206 3.74 -3.08 13.00
C TRP A 206 3.22 -4.53 13.03
#